data_81c4839edba360306527009503e4f519
#
_entry.id   81c4839edba360306527009503e4f519
#
_cell.length_a   1.000
_cell.length_b   1.000
_cell.length_c   1.000
_cell.angle_alpha   90.00
_cell.angle_beta   90.00
_cell.angle_gamma   90.00
#
_symmetry.space_group_name_H-M   'P 1'
#
loop_
_entity.id
_entity.type
_entity.pdbx_description
1 polymer ?
#
loop_
_entity_poly.entity_id
_entity_poly.type
_entity_poly.pdbx_seq_one_letter_code
_entity_poly.pdbx_strand_id
1 'polypeptide(L)'
;MEKYDLAIIGAGPVGLFAASFANLHGLKTITFDALDEVGGQINMLYPQKDIKDIPAFSSIKGKELVSRLFEQTENTKLTLSHKVKNISFSTGEDIIIDGNYQVKSLLIATGLGAFKPKTLPLSTTPELQAHIHYSMQHPEIFSNKKVAILGGGDSALDWAVELSKTSDIYVVHRRNEFRGLESSVSQLKSLKNVELLTPYLPKELHLNNNRIELVLHRVGASHDFITKDVDEILVAYGFKSDNRQLRKWGIELENNLISVSQTMQTNLPHVYAIGDAITYPGRVPMIALGFGEAQIAISSIMQDLFPEKTMTFHSTSI
;
A
#
# COMPACT_ATOMS: atom_id res chain seq x y z
N MET A 1 -11.96 -4.65 28.84
CA MET A 1 -11.48 -3.95 27.62
C MET A 1 -10.18 -3.21 27.94
N GLU A 2 -9.20 -3.32 27.06
CA GLU A 2 -7.99 -2.50 27.17
C GLU A 2 -8.28 -1.06 26.77
N LYS A 3 -7.71 -0.09 27.53
CA LYS A 3 -7.99 1.34 27.33
C LYS A 3 -6.78 2.06 26.77
N TYR A 4 -7.02 2.91 25.77
CA TYR A 4 -6.02 3.76 25.11
C TYR A 4 -6.61 5.17 24.89
N ASP A 5 -5.73 6.14 24.67
CA ASP A 5 -6.15 7.47 24.25
C ASP A 5 -6.43 7.48 22.75
N LEU A 6 -5.58 6.79 21.97
CA LEU A 6 -5.65 6.77 20.52
C LEU A 6 -5.52 5.35 19.96
N ALA A 7 -6.39 4.99 19.01
CA ALA A 7 -6.16 3.87 18.09
C ALA A 7 -5.78 4.40 16.72
N ILE A 8 -4.80 3.75 16.07
CA ILE A 8 -4.43 4.00 14.68
C ILE A 8 -4.73 2.73 13.88
N ILE A 9 -5.44 2.86 12.75
CA ILE A 9 -5.68 1.74 11.83
C ILE A 9 -4.83 1.92 10.59
N GLY A 10 -3.83 1.08 10.44
CA GLY A 10 -2.84 1.06 9.38
C GLY A 10 -1.42 1.38 9.88
N ALA A 11 -0.50 0.43 9.70
CA ALA A 11 0.93 0.56 10.01
C ALA A 11 1.78 0.76 8.73
N GLY A 12 1.21 1.47 7.73
CA GLY A 12 1.96 2.01 6.61
C GLY A 12 2.85 3.19 7.06
N PRO A 13 3.64 3.80 6.17
CA PRO A 13 4.60 4.84 6.55
C PRO A 13 3.96 6.02 7.30
N VAL A 14 2.78 6.46 6.85
CA VAL A 14 2.06 7.58 7.48
C VAL A 14 1.49 7.19 8.85
N GLY A 15 0.98 5.96 8.98
CA GLY A 15 0.48 5.44 10.27
C GLY A 15 1.60 5.22 11.29
N LEU A 16 2.76 4.71 10.87
CA LEU A 16 3.95 4.58 11.72
C LEU A 16 4.44 5.95 12.21
N PHE A 17 4.54 6.93 11.32
CA PHE A 17 4.89 8.29 11.71
C PHE A 17 3.88 8.89 12.68
N ALA A 18 2.57 8.71 12.44
CA ALA A 18 1.52 9.18 13.35
C ALA A 18 1.64 8.53 14.72
N ALA A 19 1.96 7.24 14.79
CA ALA A 19 2.17 6.52 16.05
C ALA A 19 3.37 7.08 16.84
N SER A 20 4.49 7.30 16.15
CA SER A 20 5.67 7.95 16.73
C SER A 20 5.34 9.35 17.25
N PHE A 21 4.66 10.17 16.44
CA PHE A 21 4.31 11.54 16.81
C PHE A 21 3.32 11.59 17.97
N ALA A 22 2.36 10.66 18.03
CA ALA A 22 1.45 10.51 19.18
C ALA A 22 2.20 10.17 20.47
N ASN A 23 3.23 9.30 20.40
CA ASN A 23 4.09 8.98 21.55
C ASN A 23 4.85 10.19 22.05
N LEU A 24 5.38 11.05 21.17
CA LEU A 24 6.06 12.29 21.56
C LEU A 24 5.14 13.23 22.35
N HIS A 25 3.83 13.17 22.11
CA HIS A 25 2.81 13.92 22.85
C HIS A 25 2.26 13.17 24.09
N GLY A 26 2.80 11.99 24.40
CA GLY A 26 2.42 11.19 25.57
C GLY A 26 1.07 10.51 25.47
N LEU A 27 0.52 10.32 24.26
CA LEU A 27 -0.70 9.56 24.07
C LEU A 27 -0.43 8.06 24.23
N LYS A 28 -1.25 7.38 25.02
CA LYS A 28 -1.25 5.93 25.09
C LYS A 28 -1.91 5.37 23.81
N THR A 29 -1.07 4.88 22.87
CA THR A 29 -1.49 4.54 21.52
C THR A 29 -1.46 3.03 21.26
N ILE A 30 -2.44 2.54 20.50
CA ILE A 30 -2.45 1.20 19.90
C ILE A 30 -2.59 1.33 18.39
N THR A 31 -1.77 0.58 17.63
CA THR A 31 -1.83 0.55 16.17
C THR A 31 -2.21 -0.84 15.68
N PHE A 32 -3.20 -0.91 14.79
CA PHE A 32 -3.68 -2.15 14.15
C PHE A 32 -3.25 -2.17 12.69
N ASP A 33 -2.80 -3.32 12.21
CA ASP A 33 -2.68 -3.58 10.78
C ASP A 33 -3.23 -4.95 10.41
N ALA A 34 -3.86 -5.03 9.23
CA ALA A 34 -4.40 -6.26 8.70
C ALA A 34 -3.32 -7.19 8.13
N LEU A 35 -2.14 -6.65 7.82
CA LEU A 35 -0.97 -7.38 7.36
C LEU A 35 -0.22 -7.98 8.55
N ASP A 36 0.62 -8.96 8.28
CA ASP A 36 1.50 -9.62 9.24
C ASP A 36 2.83 -8.88 9.47
N GLU A 37 3.09 -7.84 8.65
CA GLU A 37 4.24 -6.95 8.77
C GLU A 37 3.85 -5.48 8.60
N VAL A 38 4.69 -4.58 9.11
CA VAL A 38 4.54 -3.12 8.95
C VAL A 38 4.98 -2.66 7.55
N GLY A 39 4.62 -1.42 7.19
CA GLY A 39 5.06 -0.76 5.97
C GLY A 39 4.01 -0.71 4.87
N GLY A 40 2.94 -1.49 4.99
CA GLY A 40 1.80 -1.43 4.08
C GLY A 40 2.22 -1.58 2.61
N GLN A 41 1.78 -0.64 1.75
CA GLN A 41 2.05 -0.68 0.31
C GLN A 41 3.52 -0.70 -0.04
N ILE A 42 4.37 -0.01 0.71
CA ILE A 42 5.80 0.08 0.40
C ILE A 42 6.43 -1.32 0.47
N ASN A 43 6.27 -2.01 1.59
CA ASN A 43 6.87 -3.34 1.77
C ASN A 43 6.24 -4.37 0.83
N MET A 44 4.93 -4.27 0.59
CA MET A 44 4.21 -5.22 -0.27
C MET A 44 4.52 -5.05 -1.76
N LEU A 45 4.67 -3.81 -2.26
CA LEU A 45 4.69 -3.54 -3.69
C LEU A 45 6.05 -3.14 -4.23
N TYR A 46 6.83 -2.35 -3.48
CA TYR A 46 8.07 -1.76 -3.98
C TYR A 46 9.13 -1.55 -2.90
N PRO A 47 9.47 -2.61 -2.12
CA PRO A 47 10.44 -2.49 -1.02
C PRO A 47 11.83 -2.03 -1.49
N GLN A 48 12.20 -2.36 -2.73
CA GLN A 48 13.51 -2.03 -3.31
C GLN A 48 13.51 -0.73 -4.13
N LYS A 49 12.34 -0.08 -4.29
CA LYS A 49 12.23 1.16 -5.05
C LYS A 49 12.98 2.30 -4.36
N ASP A 50 13.70 3.08 -5.15
CA ASP A 50 14.29 4.34 -4.72
C ASP A 50 13.22 5.43 -4.64
N ILE A 51 12.89 5.85 -3.42
CA ILE A 51 11.96 6.92 -3.12
C ILE A 51 12.78 8.22 -3.01
N LYS A 52 12.44 9.22 -3.82
CA LYS A 52 13.22 10.46 -3.98
C LYS A 52 12.51 11.70 -3.45
N ASP A 53 11.29 11.55 -2.97
CA ASP A 53 10.39 12.61 -2.53
C ASP A 53 10.14 12.61 -1.02
N ILE A 54 11.05 12.01 -0.26
CA ILE A 54 11.09 12.10 1.19
C ILE A 54 12.10 13.19 1.60
N PRO A 55 11.66 14.25 2.30
CA PRO A 55 12.57 15.29 2.78
C PRO A 55 13.76 14.72 3.56
N ALA A 56 14.91 15.37 3.46
CA ALA A 56 16.19 14.99 4.05
C ALA A 56 16.90 13.78 3.41
N PHE A 57 16.29 13.08 2.45
CA PHE A 57 16.95 12.03 1.68
C PHE A 57 17.02 12.40 0.20
N SER A 58 18.20 12.31 -0.41
CA SER A 58 18.33 12.41 -1.87
C SER A 58 17.67 11.20 -2.57
N SER A 59 17.69 10.06 -1.90
CA SER A 59 17.01 8.81 -2.23
C SER A 59 17.07 7.88 -1.01
N ILE A 60 16.00 7.10 -0.79
CA ILE A 60 15.93 6.07 0.25
C ILE A 60 15.19 4.86 -0.29
N LYS A 61 15.65 3.65 0.01
CA LYS A 61 14.92 2.42 -0.34
C LYS A 61 13.61 2.33 0.45
N GLY A 62 12.55 1.85 -0.19
CA GLY A 62 11.25 1.72 0.46
C GLY A 62 11.31 0.94 1.77
N LYS A 63 11.96 -0.23 1.76
CA LYS A 63 12.14 -1.05 2.97
C LYS A 63 12.93 -0.33 4.07
N GLU A 64 13.96 0.43 3.70
CA GLU A 64 14.75 1.21 4.65
C GLU A 64 13.92 2.33 5.28
N LEU A 65 13.12 3.04 4.48
CA LEU A 65 12.21 4.07 5.01
C LEU A 65 11.27 3.49 6.06
N VAL A 66 10.65 2.34 5.76
CA VAL A 66 9.75 1.65 6.70
C VAL A 66 10.50 1.24 7.97
N SER A 67 11.70 0.66 7.87
CA SER A 67 12.51 0.28 9.05
C SER A 67 12.78 1.47 9.95
N ARG A 68 13.22 2.59 9.38
CA ARG A 68 13.51 3.82 10.14
C ARG A 68 12.26 4.43 10.80
N LEU A 69 11.11 4.39 10.13
CA LEU A 69 9.85 4.83 10.72
C LEU A 69 9.40 3.90 11.85
N PHE A 70 9.57 2.59 11.68
CA PHE A 70 9.21 1.60 12.69
C PHE A 70 10.07 1.72 13.93
N GLU A 71 11.37 1.95 13.81
CA GLU A 71 12.29 2.20 14.93
C GLU A 71 11.84 3.37 15.82
N GLN A 72 11.13 4.35 15.26
CA GLN A 72 10.60 5.49 16.01
C GLN A 72 9.33 5.16 16.82
N THR A 73 8.75 3.96 16.67
CA THR A 73 7.49 3.57 17.31
C THR A 73 7.65 2.73 18.58
N GLU A 74 8.82 2.73 19.23
CA GLU A 74 9.21 1.83 20.34
C GLU A 74 8.17 1.71 21.46
N ASN A 75 7.41 2.78 21.78
CA ASN A 75 6.43 2.81 22.86
C ASN A 75 4.98 2.59 22.39
N THR A 76 4.77 2.18 21.14
CA THR A 76 3.42 1.92 20.61
C THR A 76 3.10 0.44 20.68
N LYS A 77 1.94 0.08 21.23
CA LYS A 77 1.42 -1.28 21.07
C LYS A 77 1.01 -1.50 19.62
N LEU A 78 1.68 -2.41 18.94
CA LEU A 78 1.38 -2.80 17.58
C LEU A 78 0.68 -4.16 17.57
N THR A 79 -0.41 -4.25 16.82
CA THR A 79 -1.22 -5.47 16.67
C THR A 79 -1.37 -5.77 15.18
N LEU A 80 -0.47 -6.62 14.67
CA LEU A 80 -0.45 -7.09 13.28
C LEU A 80 -1.42 -8.25 13.06
N SER A 81 -1.67 -8.61 11.80
CA SER A 81 -2.65 -9.63 11.39
C SER A 81 -4.05 -9.39 11.98
N HIS A 82 -4.35 -8.14 12.34
CA HIS A 82 -5.61 -7.74 12.95
C HIS A 82 -6.36 -6.75 12.06
N LYS A 83 -7.27 -7.27 11.26
CA LYS A 83 -8.18 -6.42 10.50
C LYS A 83 -9.32 -5.96 11.40
N VAL A 84 -9.36 -4.68 11.75
CA VAL A 84 -10.49 -4.08 12.47
C VAL A 84 -11.78 -4.25 11.67
N LYS A 85 -12.78 -4.88 12.29
CA LYS A 85 -14.06 -5.22 11.66
C LYS A 85 -15.19 -4.29 12.07
N ASN A 86 -15.23 -3.91 13.35
CA ASN A 86 -16.34 -3.15 13.90
C ASN A 86 -15.82 -1.99 14.77
N ILE A 87 -16.45 -0.85 14.61
CA ILE A 87 -16.36 0.25 15.57
C ILE A 87 -17.77 0.55 16.06
N SER A 88 -17.92 0.93 17.31
CA SER A 88 -19.16 1.45 17.89
C SER A 88 -18.84 2.52 18.92
N PHE A 89 -19.81 3.38 19.19
CA PHE A 89 -19.65 4.46 20.17
C PHE A 89 -20.34 4.06 21.47
N SER A 90 -19.66 4.27 22.59
CA SER A 90 -20.25 4.10 23.93
C SER A 90 -21.10 5.29 24.30
N THR A 91 -21.90 5.15 25.37
CA THR A 91 -22.70 6.27 25.95
C THR A 91 -21.83 7.43 26.46
N GLY A 92 -20.52 7.21 26.64
CA GLY A 92 -19.54 8.22 27.07
C GLY A 92 -18.65 8.74 25.94
N GLU A 93 -19.08 8.57 24.67
CA GLU A 93 -18.38 8.99 23.46
C GLU A 93 -17.08 8.23 23.12
N ASP A 94 -16.62 7.33 24.00
CA ASP A 94 -15.49 6.46 23.69
C ASP A 94 -15.83 5.51 22.54
N ILE A 95 -14.82 5.22 21.73
CA ILE A 95 -14.94 4.32 20.58
C ILE A 95 -14.55 2.91 21.03
N ILE A 96 -15.40 1.93 20.75
CA ILE A 96 -15.15 0.51 21.02
C ILE A 96 -14.76 -0.17 19.71
N ILE A 97 -13.55 -0.75 19.68
CA ILE A 97 -13.01 -1.47 18.53
C ILE A 97 -13.11 -2.97 18.80
N ASP A 98 -13.81 -3.70 17.91
CA ASP A 98 -14.01 -5.16 17.91
C ASP A 98 -14.46 -5.73 19.27
N GLY A 99 -15.12 -4.91 20.11
CA GLY A 99 -15.59 -5.28 21.44
C GLY A 99 -14.50 -5.46 22.52
N ASN A 100 -13.23 -5.29 22.16
CA ASN A 100 -12.08 -5.58 23.03
C ASN A 100 -11.29 -4.35 23.48
N TYR A 101 -11.28 -3.30 22.68
CA TYR A 101 -10.49 -2.11 22.89
C TYR A 101 -11.39 -0.88 23.03
N GLN A 102 -11.14 -0.08 24.04
CA GLN A 102 -11.83 1.18 24.29
C GLN A 102 -10.84 2.32 24.07
N VAL A 103 -11.16 3.24 23.18
CA VAL A 103 -10.28 4.36 22.84
C VAL A 103 -11.04 5.68 22.80
N LYS A 104 -10.38 6.77 23.13
CA LYS A 104 -10.98 8.12 23.11
C LYS A 104 -11.03 8.68 21.69
N SER A 105 -10.02 8.39 20.88
CA SER A 105 -9.96 8.84 19.49
C SER A 105 -9.48 7.73 18.55
N LEU A 106 -9.89 7.82 17.29
CA LEU A 106 -9.52 6.90 16.22
C LEU A 106 -8.88 7.66 15.06
N LEU A 107 -7.71 7.20 14.61
CA LEU A 107 -7.02 7.72 13.42
C LEU A 107 -6.96 6.65 12.34
N ILE A 108 -7.55 6.91 11.18
CA ILE A 108 -7.57 5.99 10.04
C ILE A 108 -6.42 6.36 9.09
N ALA A 109 -5.45 5.45 8.97
CA ALA A 109 -4.26 5.57 8.12
C ALA A 109 -4.13 4.37 7.16
N THR A 110 -5.27 3.86 6.69
CA THR A 110 -5.37 2.60 5.92
C THR A 110 -4.87 2.71 4.48
N GLY A 111 -4.44 3.90 4.04
CA GLY A 111 -4.07 4.12 2.64
C GLY A 111 -5.25 3.82 1.70
N LEU A 112 -5.00 3.12 0.59
CA LEU A 112 -6.07 2.72 -0.34
C LEU A 112 -6.92 1.54 0.18
N GLY A 113 -6.81 1.18 1.46
CA GLY A 113 -7.59 0.13 2.10
C GLY A 113 -6.96 -1.26 2.01
N ALA A 114 -7.70 -2.29 2.43
CA ALA A 114 -7.23 -3.66 2.35
C ALA A 114 -6.98 -4.07 0.89
N PHE A 115 -5.71 -4.27 0.56
CA PHE A 115 -5.29 -4.63 -0.78
C PHE A 115 -5.67 -6.06 -1.09
N LYS A 116 -6.58 -6.23 -2.04
CA LYS A 116 -6.68 -7.48 -2.77
C LYS A 116 -6.09 -7.25 -4.15
N PRO A 117 -5.05 -7.97 -4.55
CA PRO A 117 -4.55 -7.87 -5.91
C PRO A 117 -5.67 -8.24 -6.88
N LYS A 118 -5.72 -7.55 -8.01
CA LYS A 118 -6.57 -7.98 -9.11
C LYS A 118 -5.96 -9.25 -9.67
N THR A 119 -6.67 -10.34 -9.49
CA THR A 119 -6.20 -11.67 -9.91
C THR A 119 -6.20 -11.83 -11.42
N LEU A 120 -5.36 -12.72 -11.91
CA LEU A 120 -5.38 -13.15 -13.29
C LEU A 120 -6.73 -13.83 -13.61
N PRO A 121 -7.49 -13.37 -14.63
CA PRO A 121 -8.81 -13.90 -14.93
C PRO A 121 -8.76 -15.18 -15.78
N LEU A 122 -7.90 -16.12 -15.39
CA LEU A 122 -7.74 -17.43 -16.04
C LEU A 122 -7.95 -18.54 -14.99
N SER A 123 -8.48 -19.66 -15.46
CA SER A 123 -8.56 -20.87 -14.61
C SER A 123 -7.15 -21.44 -14.44
N THR A 124 -6.81 -21.75 -13.20
CA THR A 124 -5.50 -22.26 -12.81
C THR A 124 -5.64 -23.46 -11.89
N THR A 125 -4.76 -24.45 -12.03
CA THR A 125 -4.62 -25.54 -11.07
C THR A 125 -3.82 -25.08 -9.84
N PRO A 126 -3.89 -25.79 -8.70
CA PRO A 126 -3.09 -25.46 -7.53
C PRO A 126 -1.57 -25.42 -7.84
N GLU A 127 -1.08 -26.33 -8.67
CA GLU A 127 0.32 -26.39 -9.07
C GLU A 127 0.72 -25.14 -9.87
N LEU A 128 -0.13 -24.70 -10.79
CA LEU A 128 0.10 -23.49 -11.58
C LEU A 128 0.03 -22.23 -10.71
N GLN A 129 -0.85 -22.21 -9.70
CA GLN A 129 -0.96 -21.08 -8.77
C GLN A 129 0.32 -20.85 -7.98
N ALA A 130 1.11 -21.87 -7.68
CA ALA A 130 2.40 -21.75 -6.99
C ALA A 130 3.43 -20.91 -7.76
N HIS A 131 3.26 -20.76 -9.07
CA HIS A 131 4.11 -19.97 -9.95
C HIS A 131 3.52 -18.60 -10.31
N ILE A 132 2.38 -18.21 -9.74
CA ILE A 132 1.71 -16.94 -10.03
C ILE A 132 1.77 -16.04 -8.81
N HIS A 133 2.47 -14.92 -8.91
CA HIS A 133 2.74 -13.98 -7.85
C HIS A 133 2.03 -12.66 -8.09
N TYR A 134 1.65 -11.98 -7.02
CA TYR A 134 0.96 -10.69 -7.03
C TYR A 134 1.72 -9.60 -6.28
N SER A 135 2.90 -9.92 -5.75
CA SER A 135 3.79 -8.99 -5.06
C SER A 135 5.25 -9.36 -5.34
N MET A 136 6.17 -8.44 -5.07
CA MET A 136 7.61 -8.65 -5.21
C MET A 136 8.31 -8.57 -3.84
N GLN A 137 7.68 -9.11 -2.80
CA GLN A 137 8.26 -9.17 -1.45
C GLN A 137 9.53 -10.02 -1.40
N HIS A 138 9.59 -11.08 -2.19
CA HIS A 138 10.67 -12.06 -2.28
C HIS A 138 11.29 -12.09 -3.68
N PRO A 139 12.06 -11.06 -4.09
CA PRO A 139 12.63 -10.96 -5.43
C PRO A 139 13.58 -12.11 -5.77
N GLU A 140 14.17 -12.74 -4.77
CA GLU A 140 15.07 -13.88 -4.90
C GLU A 140 14.45 -15.11 -5.59
N ILE A 141 13.13 -15.30 -5.46
CA ILE A 141 12.44 -16.43 -6.11
C ILE A 141 12.45 -16.33 -7.63
N PHE A 142 12.65 -15.15 -8.19
CA PHE A 142 12.68 -14.89 -9.62
C PHE A 142 14.09 -14.96 -10.21
N SER A 143 15.14 -15.00 -9.40
CA SER A 143 16.54 -14.95 -9.86
C SER A 143 16.90 -16.09 -10.80
N ASN A 144 17.60 -15.78 -11.90
CA ASN A 144 18.02 -16.70 -12.95
C ASN A 144 16.86 -17.44 -13.64
N LYS A 145 15.67 -16.81 -13.67
CA LYS A 145 14.45 -17.36 -14.28
C LYS A 145 13.97 -16.52 -15.46
N LYS A 146 13.08 -17.10 -16.26
CA LYS A 146 12.25 -16.39 -17.24
C LYS A 146 10.97 -15.98 -16.57
N VAL A 147 10.72 -14.69 -16.46
CA VAL A 147 9.58 -14.13 -15.73
C VAL A 147 8.67 -13.34 -16.65
N ALA A 148 7.40 -13.68 -16.68
CA ALA A 148 6.38 -12.86 -17.34
C ALA A 148 5.78 -11.88 -16.35
N ILE A 149 5.89 -10.57 -16.61
CA ILE A 149 5.25 -9.51 -15.83
C ILE A 149 4.03 -9.03 -16.60
N LEU A 150 2.84 -9.26 -16.01
CA LEU A 150 1.57 -8.93 -16.63
C LEU A 150 1.07 -7.58 -16.11
N GLY A 151 1.22 -6.53 -16.91
CA GLY A 151 0.83 -5.18 -16.54
C GLY A 151 1.53 -4.11 -17.38
N GLY A 152 1.21 -2.84 -17.16
CA GLY A 152 1.80 -1.73 -17.93
C GLY A 152 1.75 -0.38 -17.21
N GLY A 153 1.55 -0.40 -15.90
CA GLY A 153 1.69 0.75 -15.01
C GLY A 153 3.06 0.77 -14.34
N ASP A 154 3.30 1.77 -13.48
CA ASP A 154 4.58 1.99 -12.78
C ASP A 154 5.09 0.73 -12.08
N SER A 155 4.23 0.03 -11.31
CA SER A 155 4.65 -1.20 -10.61
C SER A 155 5.18 -2.27 -11.56
N ALA A 156 4.54 -2.47 -12.73
CA ALA A 156 5.01 -3.46 -13.71
C ALA A 156 6.38 -3.10 -14.26
N LEU A 157 6.59 -1.82 -14.59
CA LEU A 157 7.84 -1.33 -15.17
C LEU A 157 8.97 -1.32 -14.12
N ASP A 158 8.69 -0.89 -12.88
CA ASP A 158 9.64 -0.89 -11.77
C ASP A 158 10.11 -2.33 -11.45
N TRP A 159 9.17 -3.28 -11.41
CA TRP A 159 9.49 -4.70 -11.20
C TRP A 159 10.30 -5.28 -12.35
N ALA A 160 9.97 -4.91 -13.60
CA ALA A 160 10.74 -5.33 -14.76
C ALA A 160 12.17 -4.82 -14.73
N VAL A 161 12.38 -3.55 -14.36
CA VAL A 161 13.72 -2.95 -14.22
C VAL A 161 14.51 -3.66 -13.11
N GLU A 162 13.87 -3.94 -11.96
CA GLU A 162 14.55 -4.58 -10.85
C GLU A 162 14.94 -6.02 -11.17
N LEU A 163 13.97 -6.82 -11.67
CA LEU A 163 14.21 -8.24 -11.96
C LEU A 163 15.10 -8.46 -13.19
N SER A 164 15.18 -7.51 -14.12
CA SER A 164 16.08 -7.60 -15.26
C SER A 164 17.57 -7.67 -14.89
N LYS A 165 17.93 -7.32 -13.67
CA LYS A 165 19.30 -7.44 -13.15
C LYS A 165 19.76 -8.89 -13.02
N THR A 166 18.82 -9.82 -12.85
CA THR A 166 19.12 -11.23 -12.56
C THR A 166 18.32 -12.22 -13.40
N SER A 167 17.40 -11.77 -14.26
CA SER A 167 16.40 -12.63 -14.91
C SER A 167 16.08 -12.17 -16.33
N ASP A 168 15.53 -13.08 -17.15
CA ASP A 168 14.97 -12.75 -18.47
C ASP A 168 13.50 -12.35 -18.29
N ILE A 169 13.10 -11.20 -18.83
CA ILE A 169 11.81 -10.59 -18.55
C ILE A 169 10.95 -10.45 -19.81
N TYR A 170 9.71 -10.90 -19.74
CA TYR A 170 8.64 -10.61 -20.68
C TYR A 170 7.63 -9.66 -20.05
N VAL A 171 7.55 -8.40 -20.50
CA VAL A 171 6.54 -7.45 -20.03
C VAL A 171 5.35 -7.49 -20.97
N VAL A 172 4.22 -8.02 -20.50
CA VAL A 172 3.00 -8.18 -21.29
C VAL A 172 2.01 -7.09 -20.98
N HIS A 173 1.65 -6.26 -21.95
CA HIS A 173 0.66 -5.21 -21.78
C HIS A 173 -0.35 -5.19 -22.93
N ARG A 174 -1.63 -4.94 -22.56
CA ARG A 174 -2.78 -4.95 -23.50
C ARG A 174 -2.86 -3.76 -24.45
N ARG A 175 -2.07 -2.71 -24.24
CA ARG A 175 -2.03 -1.50 -25.07
C ARG A 175 -0.65 -1.33 -25.66
N ASN A 176 -0.54 -0.58 -26.77
CA ASN A 176 0.75 -0.26 -27.37
C ASN A 176 1.58 0.67 -26.46
N GLU A 177 0.92 1.51 -25.66
CA GLU A 177 1.55 2.48 -24.78
C GLU A 177 1.46 2.03 -23.33
N PHE A 178 2.55 2.16 -22.59
CA PHE A 178 2.61 1.97 -21.15
C PHE A 178 2.08 3.21 -20.43
N ARG A 179 1.62 3.02 -19.19
CA ARG A 179 1.11 4.10 -18.35
C ARG A 179 2.11 4.61 -17.31
N GLY A 180 3.24 3.93 -17.18
CA GLY A 180 4.29 4.31 -16.26
C GLY A 180 5.27 5.32 -16.88
N LEU A 181 6.31 5.66 -16.12
CA LEU A 181 7.29 6.66 -16.51
C LEU A 181 8.01 6.28 -17.82
N GLU A 182 8.09 7.24 -18.76
CA GLU A 182 8.75 7.07 -20.05
C GLU A 182 10.25 6.70 -19.90
N SER A 183 10.90 7.18 -18.85
CA SER A 183 12.29 6.81 -18.52
C SER A 183 12.43 5.31 -18.23
N SER A 184 11.48 4.71 -17.51
CA SER A 184 11.48 3.27 -17.23
C SER A 184 11.24 2.45 -18.50
N VAL A 185 10.33 2.91 -19.37
CA VAL A 185 10.08 2.28 -20.67
C VAL A 185 11.33 2.31 -21.56
N SER A 186 12.00 3.47 -21.63
CA SER A 186 13.22 3.66 -22.42
C SER A 186 14.36 2.80 -21.90
N GLN A 187 14.49 2.68 -20.57
CA GLN A 187 15.48 1.80 -19.94
C GLN A 187 15.21 0.34 -20.32
N LEU A 188 13.98 -0.14 -20.19
CA LEU A 188 13.61 -1.53 -20.49
C LEU A 188 13.87 -1.87 -21.97
N LYS A 189 13.57 -0.94 -22.91
CA LYS A 189 13.84 -1.12 -24.34
C LYS A 189 15.35 -1.28 -24.66
N SER A 190 16.23 -0.76 -23.81
CA SER A 190 17.68 -0.85 -24.00
C SER A 190 18.29 -2.16 -23.49
N LEU A 191 17.55 -2.95 -22.71
CA LEU A 191 18.04 -4.19 -22.11
C LEU A 191 17.82 -5.39 -23.03
N LYS A 192 18.88 -6.21 -23.22
CA LYS A 192 18.84 -7.38 -24.11
C LYS A 192 18.02 -8.56 -23.57
N ASN A 193 17.87 -8.63 -22.26
CA ASN A 193 17.13 -9.68 -21.56
C ASN A 193 15.69 -9.26 -21.19
N VAL A 194 15.18 -8.18 -21.83
CA VAL A 194 13.80 -7.73 -21.66
C VAL A 194 13.11 -7.68 -23.01
N GLU A 195 11.94 -8.31 -23.10
CA GLU A 195 11.07 -8.23 -24.28
C GLU A 195 9.73 -7.60 -23.89
N LEU A 196 9.35 -6.51 -24.58
CA LEU A 196 8.08 -5.82 -24.37
C LEU A 196 7.04 -6.38 -25.36
N LEU A 197 6.07 -7.12 -24.83
CA LEU A 197 5.01 -7.77 -25.59
C LEU A 197 3.73 -6.92 -25.53
N THR A 198 3.55 -6.09 -26.55
CA THR A 198 2.38 -5.20 -26.71
C THR A 198 1.82 -5.30 -28.12
N PRO A 199 0.52 -5.20 -28.34
CA PRO A 199 -0.57 -5.22 -27.38
C PRO A 199 -1.10 -6.66 -27.16
N TYR A 200 -0.71 -7.31 -26.08
CA TYR A 200 -1.08 -8.69 -25.80
C TYR A 200 -1.76 -8.86 -24.44
N LEU A 201 -2.60 -9.89 -24.35
CA LEU A 201 -3.24 -10.36 -23.11
C LEU A 201 -2.99 -11.85 -22.93
N PRO A 202 -2.80 -12.34 -21.70
CA PRO A 202 -2.76 -13.77 -21.42
C PRO A 202 -4.11 -14.42 -21.75
N LYS A 203 -4.08 -15.54 -22.44
CA LYS A 203 -5.25 -16.27 -22.90
C LYS A 203 -5.36 -17.64 -22.22
N GLU A 204 -4.25 -18.37 -22.18
CA GLU A 204 -4.17 -19.71 -21.61
C GLU A 204 -2.82 -19.90 -20.90
N LEU A 205 -2.80 -20.80 -19.93
CA LEU A 205 -1.62 -21.23 -19.20
C LEU A 205 -1.60 -22.74 -19.12
N HIS A 206 -0.49 -23.35 -19.53
CA HIS A 206 -0.30 -24.78 -19.40
C HIS A 206 1.00 -25.05 -18.65
N LEU A 207 0.97 -25.97 -17.68
CA LEU A 207 2.16 -26.36 -16.93
C LEU A 207 2.75 -27.62 -17.57
N ASN A 208 3.94 -27.49 -18.20
CA ASN A 208 4.64 -28.55 -18.87
C ASN A 208 6.05 -28.69 -18.26
N ASN A 209 6.37 -29.84 -17.64
CA ASN A 209 7.70 -30.11 -17.07
C ASN A 209 8.24 -28.97 -16.18
N ASN A 210 7.43 -28.47 -15.28
CA ASN A 210 7.76 -27.38 -14.36
C ASN A 210 8.02 -26.02 -15.03
N ARG A 211 7.61 -25.84 -16.28
CA ARG A 211 7.59 -24.58 -17.01
C ARG A 211 6.18 -24.21 -17.43
N ILE A 212 5.89 -22.93 -17.44
CA ILE A 212 4.59 -22.41 -17.85
C ILE A 212 4.66 -22.05 -19.32
N GLU A 213 3.86 -22.70 -20.13
CA GLU A 213 3.56 -22.25 -21.48
C GLU A 213 2.48 -21.16 -21.39
N LEU A 214 2.89 -19.91 -21.57
CA LEU A 214 2.05 -18.73 -21.54
C LEU A 214 1.58 -18.41 -22.97
N VAL A 215 0.32 -18.69 -23.25
CA VAL A 215 -0.31 -18.32 -24.53
C VAL A 215 -0.85 -16.90 -24.43
N LEU A 216 -0.39 -16.03 -25.32
CA LEU A 216 -0.76 -14.63 -25.41
C LEU A 216 -1.58 -14.38 -26.68
N HIS A 217 -2.64 -13.62 -26.55
CA HIS A 217 -3.51 -13.20 -27.63
C HIS A 217 -3.30 -11.71 -27.93
N ARG A 218 -3.12 -11.36 -29.21
CA ARG A 218 -2.99 -9.96 -29.62
C ARG A 218 -4.34 -9.26 -29.58
N VAL A 219 -4.37 -8.12 -28.90
CA VAL A 219 -5.59 -7.31 -28.78
C VAL A 219 -6.00 -6.75 -30.15
N GLY A 220 -7.26 -6.97 -30.51
CA GLY A 220 -7.80 -6.53 -31.80
C GLY A 220 -7.59 -7.47 -32.97
N ALA A 221 -6.98 -8.64 -32.75
CA ALA A 221 -6.76 -9.66 -33.81
C ALA A 221 -7.29 -11.02 -33.35
N SER A 222 -8.26 -11.57 -34.05
CA SER A 222 -8.99 -12.78 -33.60
C SER A 222 -8.16 -14.07 -33.59
N HIS A 223 -7.09 -14.17 -34.39
CA HIS A 223 -6.28 -15.38 -34.57
C HIS A 223 -4.77 -15.14 -34.48
N ASP A 224 -4.34 -14.06 -33.81
CA ASP A 224 -2.92 -13.76 -33.60
C ASP A 224 -2.53 -14.15 -32.16
N PHE A 225 -1.85 -15.28 -32.05
CA PHE A 225 -1.37 -15.86 -30.81
C PHE A 225 0.13 -16.03 -30.84
N ILE A 226 0.77 -15.77 -29.72
CA ILE A 226 2.16 -16.10 -29.48
C ILE A 226 2.28 -16.89 -28.18
N THR A 227 3.30 -17.74 -28.09
CA THR A 227 3.58 -18.52 -26.89
C THR A 227 4.95 -18.18 -26.35
N LYS A 228 5.05 -18.09 -25.00
CA LYS A 228 6.31 -17.92 -24.29
C LYS A 228 6.42 -18.96 -23.18
N ASP A 229 7.60 -19.58 -23.09
CA ASP A 229 7.92 -20.47 -21.97
C ASP A 229 8.53 -19.63 -20.85
N VAL A 230 7.90 -19.65 -19.66
CA VAL A 230 8.33 -18.91 -18.48
C VAL A 230 8.36 -19.81 -17.26
N ASP A 231 9.16 -19.44 -16.28
CA ASP A 231 9.27 -20.15 -15.00
C ASP A 231 8.28 -19.58 -13.97
N GLU A 232 8.06 -18.26 -14.00
CA GLU A 232 7.21 -17.56 -13.04
C GLU A 232 6.38 -16.47 -13.73
N ILE A 233 5.22 -16.17 -13.17
CA ILE A 233 4.35 -15.07 -13.62
C ILE A 233 4.16 -14.08 -12.45
N LEU A 234 4.39 -12.80 -12.71
CA LEU A 234 4.18 -11.71 -11.76
C LEU A 234 3.06 -10.80 -12.29
N VAL A 235 1.92 -10.78 -11.59
CA VAL A 235 0.72 -10.07 -12.02
C VAL A 235 0.66 -8.67 -11.40
N ALA A 236 0.83 -7.65 -12.24
CA ALA A 236 0.84 -6.23 -11.88
C ALA A 236 -0.41 -5.49 -12.40
N TYR A 237 -1.60 -6.05 -12.17
CA TYR A 237 -2.88 -5.45 -12.59
C TYR A 237 -3.40 -4.39 -11.63
N GLY A 238 -2.65 -4.12 -10.56
CA GLY A 238 -3.03 -3.24 -9.47
C GLY A 238 -3.96 -3.92 -8.47
N PHE A 239 -4.50 -3.13 -7.57
CA PHE A 239 -5.26 -3.60 -6.43
C PHE A 239 -6.70 -3.10 -6.49
N LYS A 240 -7.58 -3.78 -5.78
CA LYS A 240 -8.93 -3.30 -5.49
C LYS A 240 -8.91 -2.72 -4.09
N SER A 241 -9.21 -1.44 -3.95
CA SER A 241 -9.54 -0.86 -2.65
C SER A 241 -10.91 -1.37 -2.20
N ASP A 242 -11.02 -1.81 -0.95
CA ASP A 242 -12.28 -2.22 -0.36
C ASP A 242 -12.63 -1.32 0.82
N ASN A 243 -13.34 -0.24 0.52
CA ASN A 243 -13.78 0.75 1.52
C ASN A 243 -15.21 0.48 2.02
N ARG A 244 -15.78 -0.72 1.77
CA ARG A 244 -17.09 -1.11 2.28
C ARG A 244 -17.16 -1.07 3.80
N GLN A 245 -16.04 -1.37 4.46
CA GLN A 245 -15.94 -1.32 5.92
C GLN A 245 -16.09 0.10 6.46
N LEU A 246 -15.43 1.08 5.84
CA LEU A 246 -15.54 2.50 6.23
C LEU A 246 -17.00 3.00 6.11
N ARG A 247 -17.69 2.62 5.05
CA ARG A 247 -19.12 2.95 4.89
C ARG A 247 -20.01 2.31 5.96
N LYS A 248 -19.71 1.07 6.36
CA LYS A 248 -20.43 0.41 7.46
C LYS A 248 -20.23 1.10 8.79
N TRP A 249 -19.08 1.77 8.99
CA TRP A 249 -18.80 2.57 10.17
C TRP A 249 -19.49 3.95 10.14
N GLY A 250 -20.17 4.30 9.04
CA GLY A 250 -20.84 5.60 8.87
C GLY A 250 -19.91 6.72 8.41
N ILE A 251 -18.71 6.39 7.91
CA ILE A 251 -17.76 7.37 7.40
C ILE A 251 -18.17 7.83 6.00
N GLU A 252 -18.21 9.14 5.81
CA GLU A 252 -18.52 9.75 4.52
C GLU A 252 -17.34 9.64 3.55
N LEU A 253 -17.65 9.19 2.33
CA LEU A 253 -16.64 9.01 1.27
C LEU A 253 -16.99 9.84 0.05
N GLU A 254 -16.02 10.61 -0.41
CA GLU A 254 -16.03 11.28 -1.71
C GLU A 254 -15.07 10.55 -2.67
N ASN A 255 -15.54 10.15 -3.84
CA ASN A 255 -14.76 9.38 -4.82
C ASN A 255 -14.04 8.15 -4.20
N ASN A 256 -14.70 7.49 -3.25
CA ASN A 256 -14.20 6.34 -2.52
C ASN A 256 -13.01 6.64 -1.55
N LEU A 257 -12.74 7.90 -1.24
CA LEU A 257 -11.79 8.36 -0.23
C LEU A 257 -12.53 9.05 0.91
N ILE A 258 -11.97 9.05 2.11
CA ILE A 258 -12.56 9.67 3.30
C ILE A 258 -12.50 11.20 3.14
N SER A 259 -13.63 11.87 3.18
CA SER A 259 -13.68 13.32 3.22
C SER A 259 -13.29 13.81 4.62
N VAL A 260 -12.35 14.74 4.70
CA VAL A 260 -11.86 15.30 5.98
C VAL A 260 -11.86 16.82 5.97
N SER A 261 -11.96 17.40 7.17
CA SER A 261 -11.77 18.82 7.42
C SER A 261 -10.27 19.21 7.31
N GLN A 262 -9.97 20.50 7.48
CA GLN A 262 -8.59 20.98 7.57
C GLN A 262 -7.85 20.47 8.81
N THR A 263 -8.57 19.99 9.83
CA THR A 263 -8.04 19.37 11.04
C THR A 263 -7.93 17.84 10.93
N MET A 264 -8.10 17.29 9.73
CA MET A 264 -8.10 15.85 9.43
C MET A 264 -9.26 15.09 10.08
N GLN A 265 -10.26 15.76 10.63
CA GLN A 265 -11.44 15.15 11.23
C GLN A 265 -12.42 14.68 10.13
N THR A 266 -13.02 13.51 10.34
CA THR A 266 -14.10 12.96 9.50
C THR A 266 -15.46 13.54 9.91
N ASN A 267 -16.54 13.03 9.32
CA ASN A 267 -17.91 13.35 9.75
C ASN A 267 -18.29 12.76 11.13
N LEU A 268 -17.50 11.82 11.65
CA LEU A 268 -17.75 11.21 12.96
C LEU A 268 -16.94 11.91 14.07
N PRO A 269 -17.52 12.11 15.28
CA PRO A 269 -16.80 12.71 16.39
C PRO A 269 -15.61 11.84 16.82
N HIS A 270 -14.49 12.47 17.15
CA HIS A 270 -13.23 11.85 17.57
C HIS A 270 -12.63 10.84 16.58
N VAL A 271 -13.09 10.85 15.31
CA VAL A 271 -12.57 10.01 14.23
C VAL A 271 -11.87 10.89 13.19
N TYR A 272 -10.59 10.62 12.98
CA TYR A 272 -9.70 11.33 12.08
C TYR A 272 -9.20 10.40 10.99
N ALA A 273 -8.73 10.95 9.87
CA ALA A 273 -8.12 10.15 8.81
C ALA A 273 -6.98 10.91 8.11
N ILE A 274 -5.98 10.17 7.63
CA ILE A 274 -4.75 10.70 7.02
C ILE A 274 -4.22 9.79 5.91
N GLY A 275 -3.28 10.31 5.13
CA GLY A 275 -2.60 9.57 4.07
C GLY A 275 -3.51 9.30 2.88
N ASP A 276 -3.19 8.30 2.07
CA ASP A 276 -3.91 8.01 0.82
C ASP A 276 -5.36 7.51 1.01
N ALA A 277 -5.81 7.39 2.27
CA ALA A 277 -7.19 7.09 2.60
C ALA A 277 -8.13 8.29 2.41
N ILE A 278 -7.60 9.52 2.38
CA ILE A 278 -8.39 10.75 2.46
C ILE A 278 -8.42 11.58 1.19
N THR A 279 -9.38 12.49 1.12
CA THR A 279 -9.47 13.54 0.10
C THR A 279 -9.85 14.87 0.72
N TYR A 280 -9.27 15.94 0.19
CA TYR A 280 -9.64 17.33 0.38
C TYR A 280 -9.13 18.17 -0.80
N PRO A 281 -9.65 19.38 -1.05
CA PRO A 281 -9.22 20.21 -2.19
C PRO A 281 -7.72 20.49 -2.19
N GLY A 282 -7.05 20.19 -3.31
CA GLY A 282 -5.61 20.41 -3.49
C GLY A 282 -4.68 19.31 -2.94
N ARG A 283 -5.23 18.25 -2.37
CA ARG A 283 -4.42 17.11 -1.89
C ARG A 283 -3.72 16.38 -3.04
N VAL A 284 -2.45 16.04 -2.82
CA VAL A 284 -1.67 15.14 -3.69
C VAL A 284 -1.28 13.86 -2.93
N PRO A 285 -1.29 12.67 -3.58
CA PRO A 285 -1.00 11.40 -2.92
C PRO A 285 0.52 11.19 -2.76
N MET A 286 1.10 11.81 -1.75
CA MET A 286 2.53 11.75 -1.43
C MET A 286 2.73 11.35 0.04
N ILE A 287 3.73 10.49 0.30
CA ILE A 287 4.09 10.06 1.67
C ILE A 287 4.45 11.27 2.54
N ALA A 288 5.26 12.19 2.01
CA ALA A 288 5.70 13.38 2.73
C ALA A 288 4.54 14.29 3.15
N LEU A 289 3.49 14.42 2.30
CA LEU A 289 2.29 15.15 2.68
C LEU A 289 1.54 14.43 3.81
N GLY A 290 1.47 13.09 3.75
CA GLY A 290 0.87 12.28 4.81
C GLY A 290 1.53 12.48 6.18
N PHE A 291 2.83 12.77 6.25
CA PHE A 291 3.50 13.12 7.50
C PHE A 291 2.99 14.46 8.05
N GLY A 292 2.78 15.46 7.21
CA GLY A 292 2.16 16.72 7.61
C GLY A 292 0.71 16.54 8.09
N GLU A 293 -0.08 15.73 7.38
CA GLU A 293 -1.44 15.35 7.77
C GLU A 293 -1.46 14.67 9.14
N ALA A 294 -0.50 13.78 9.44
CA ALA A 294 -0.37 13.12 10.73
C ALA A 294 -0.11 14.13 11.88
N GLN A 295 0.75 15.11 11.64
CA GLN A 295 1.01 16.17 12.64
C GLN A 295 -0.25 16.99 12.91
N ILE A 296 -1.00 17.38 11.89
CA ILE A 296 -2.26 18.12 12.02
C ILE A 296 -3.28 17.27 12.80
N ALA A 297 -3.46 16.00 12.44
CA ALA A 297 -4.41 15.10 13.08
C ALA A 297 -4.09 14.89 14.56
N ILE A 298 -2.83 14.58 14.90
CA ILE A 298 -2.41 14.37 16.29
C ILE A 298 -2.56 15.66 17.10
N SER A 299 -2.22 16.82 16.54
CA SER A 299 -2.43 18.11 17.21
C SER A 299 -3.91 18.36 17.50
N SER A 300 -4.80 18.04 16.54
CA SER A 300 -6.25 18.18 16.72
C SER A 300 -6.79 17.20 17.76
N ILE A 301 -6.33 15.95 17.76
CA ILE A 301 -6.67 14.95 18.77
C ILE A 301 -6.24 15.40 20.17
N MET A 302 -5.04 15.96 20.29
CA MET A 302 -4.56 16.48 21.57
C MET A 302 -5.43 17.62 22.11
N GLN A 303 -5.84 18.55 21.25
CA GLN A 303 -6.75 19.65 21.62
C GLN A 303 -8.13 19.12 22.04
N ASP A 304 -8.64 18.11 21.37
CA ASP A 304 -9.91 17.45 21.71
C ASP A 304 -9.84 16.73 23.06
N LEU A 305 -8.79 15.94 23.30
CA LEU A 305 -8.68 15.11 24.49
C LEU A 305 -8.17 15.83 25.73
N PHE A 306 -7.36 16.86 25.53
CA PHE A 306 -6.67 17.58 26.60
C PHE A 306 -6.71 19.11 26.34
N PRO A 307 -7.90 19.73 26.31
CA PRO A 307 -8.05 21.16 25.97
C PRO A 307 -7.31 22.09 26.98
N GLU A 308 -7.04 21.59 28.19
CA GLU A 308 -6.28 22.32 29.20
C GLU A 308 -4.77 22.32 28.97
N LYS A 309 -4.25 21.42 28.09
CA LYS A 309 -2.82 21.37 27.81
C LYS A 309 -2.46 22.37 26.72
N THR A 310 -1.61 23.31 27.06
CA THR A 310 -1.01 24.19 26.07
C THR A 310 -0.02 23.37 25.22
N MET A 311 -0.36 23.10 23.96
CA MET A 311 0.58 22.47 23.05
C MET A 311 1.69 23.47 22.70
N THR A 312 2.92 23.13 23.02
CA THR A 312 4.08 23.87 22.54
C THR A 312 4.36 23.41 21.10
N PHE A 313 4.03 24.26 20.14
CA PHE A 313 4.31 24.01 18.72
C PHE A 313 5.78 24.28 18.35
N HIS A 314 6.69 24.18 19.31
CA HIS A 314 8.10 24.37 19.05
C HIS A 314 8.75 23.03 18.69
N SER A 315 9.67 23.10 17.72
CA SER A 315 10.48 21.95 17.35
C SER A 315 11.12 21.31 18.58
N THR A 316 11.39 20.02 18.47
CA THR A 316 12.00 19.15 19.50
C THR A 316 13.39 19.57 19.99
N SER A 317 13.79 20.82 19.78
CA SER A 317 15.00 21.39 20.33
C SER A 317 14.71 21.83 21.79
N ILE A 318 14.84 20.88 22.67
CA ILE A 318 15.13 21.12 24.09
C ILE A 318 16.51 20.53 24.34
#